data_41e07db982f4def043a2e3fb3d9034e7
#
_entry.id   41e07db982f4def043a2e3fb3d9034e7
#
_cell.length_a   1.000
_cell.length_b   1.000
_cell.length_c   1.000
_cell.angle_alpha   90.00
_cell.angle_beta   90.00
_cell.angle_gamma   90.00
#
_symmetry.space_group_name_H-M   'P 1'
#
loop_
_entity.id
_entity.type
_entity.pdbx_description
1 polymer ?
#
loop_
_entity_poly.entity_id
_entity_poly.type
_entity_poly.pdbx_seq_one_letter_code
_entity_poly.pdbx_strand_id
1 'polypeptide(L)' 'MTLQLKVPNMACSACVTTITNAITVIDPTAKVEADSKTKLVNIETQQSEPAVKQAITAAGYTVAEGR' A
#
# COMPACT_ATOMS: atom_id res chain seq x y z
N MET A 1 -3.71 10.05 8.85
CA MET A 1 -2.54 10.50 8.08
C MET A 1 -2.57 9.89 6.69
N THR A 2 -2.09 10.64 5.73
CA THR A 2 -1.99 10.15 4.36
C THR A 2 -0.54 9.81 4.07
N LEU A 3 -0.32 8.59 3.61
CA LEU A 3 1.01 8.10 3.24
C LEU A 3 1.05 7.87 1.74
N GLN A 4 2.16 8.22 1.14
CA GLN A 4 2.38 7.93 -0.28
C GLN A 4 3.60 7.03 -0.39
N LEU A 5 3.40 5.85 -0.92
CA LEU A 5 4.45 4.85 -1.04
C LEU A 5 4.58 4.43 -2.49
N LYS A 6 5.77 4.03 -2.87
CA LYS A 6 6.01 3.53 -4.22
C LYS A 6 6.23 2.02 -4.15
N VAL A 7 5.48 1.30 -4.96
CA VAL A 7 5.57 -0.16 -5.03
C VAL A 7 5.93 -0.53 -6.47
N PRO A 8 7.23 -0.58 -6.78
CA PRO A 8 7.65 -0.73 -8.18
C PRO A 8 7.25 -2.06 -8.81
N ASN A 9 7.01 -3.09 -8.00
CA ASN A 9 6.57 -4.36 -8.57
C ASN A 9 5.05 -4.52 -8.60
N MET A 10 4.31 -3.44 -8.41
CA MET A 10 2.87 -3.45 -8.60
C MET A 10 2.57 -3.26 -10.08
N ALA A 11 2.21 -4.33 -10.75
CA ALA A 11 2.14 -4.33 -12.21
C ALA A 11 0.74 -4.44 -12.79
N CYS A 12 -0.27 -4.73 -11.96
CA CYS A 12 -1.62 -4.96 -12.49
C CYS A 12 -2.67 -4.65 -11.43
N SER A 13 -3.93 -4.63 -11.86
CA SER A 13 -5.03 -4.30 -10.94
C SER A 13 -5.20 -5.35 -9.85
N ALA A 14 -4.84 -6.61 -10.12
CA ALA A 14 -4.88 -7.63 -9.08
C ALA A 14 -3.92 -7.29 -7.95
N CYS A 15 -2.78 -6.69 -8.29
CA CYS A 15 -1.84 -6.26 -7.27
C CYS A 15 -2.43 -5.16 -6.40
N VAL A 16 -3.17 -4.25 -7.01
CA VAL A 16 -3.86 -3.19 -6.26
C VAL A 16 -4.81 -3.80 -5.24
N THR A 17 -5.59 -4.80 -5.66
CA THR A 17 -6.53 -5.46 -4.76
C THR A 17 -5.79 -6.14 -3.61
N THR A 18 -4.70 -6.81 -3.91
CA THR A 18 -3.92 -7.50 -2.88
C THR A 18 -3.38 -6.52 -1.85
N ILE A 19 -2.84 -5.41 -2.31
CA ILE A 19 -2.31 -4.39 -1.40
C ILE A 19 -3.44 -3.78 -0.57
N THR A 20 -4.57 -3.50 -1.19
CA THR A 20 -5.71 -2.94 -0.48
C THR A 20 -6.17 -3.89 0.63
N ASN A 21 -6.26 -5.18 0.32
CA ASN A 21 -6.66 -6.15 1.31
C ASN A 21 -5.66 -6.24 2.45
N ALA A 22 -4.37 -6.17 2.14
CA ALA A 22 -3.34 -6.23 3.17
C ALA A 22 -3.46 -5.06 4.14
N ILE A 23 -3.74 -3.88 3.61
CA ILE A 23 -3.90 -2.69 4.47
C ILE A 23 -5.20 -2.80 5.28
N THR A 24 -6.26 -3.31 4.67
CA THR A 24 -7.54 -3.45 5.36
C THR A 24 -7.44 -4.39 6.55
N VAL A 25 -6.55 -5.37 6.47
CA VAL A 25 -6.35 -6.30 7.59
C VAL A 25 -5.84 -5.57 8.82
N ILE A 26 -4.94 -4.61 8.64
CA ILE A 26 -4.37 -3.90 9.79
C ILE A 26 -5.19 -2.66 10.16
N ASP A 27 -6.00 -2.16 9.24
CA ASP A 27 -6.82 -0.99 9.51
C ASP A 27 -8.05 -1.03 8.60
N PRO A 28 -9.17 -1.59 9.11
CA PRO A 28 -10.37 -1.71 8.27
C PRO A 28 -10.94 -0.37 7.82
N THR A 29 -10.56 0.72 8.47
CA THR A 29 -11.05 2.05 8.09
C THR A 29 -10.13 2.77 7.15
N ALA A 30 -8.99 2.16 6.80
CA ALA A 30 -8.04 2.80 5.91
C ALA A 30 -8.59 2.91 4.49
N LYS A 31 -8.19 3.97 3.81
CA LYS A 31 -8.50 4.16 2.41
C LYS A 31 -7.24 3.99 1.60
N VAL A 32 -7.32 3.19 0.57
CA VAL A 32 -6.16 2.87 -0.26
C VAL A 32 -6.48 3.25 -1.70
N GLU A 33 -5.63 4.07 -2.28
CA GLU A 33 -5.71 4.40 -3.70
C GLU A 33 -4.37 4.06 -4.32
N ALA A 34 -4.39 3.13 -5.25
CA ALA A 34 -3.18 2.67 -5.89
C ALA A 34 -3.29 2.86 -7.39
N ASP A 35 -2.17 3.23 -8.00
CA ASP A 35 -2.09 3.46 -9.43
C ASP A 35 -0.98 2.57 -9.99
N SER A 36 -1.37 1.56 -10.76
CA SER A 36 -0.40 0.63 -11.32
C SER A 36 0.46 1.26 -12.41
N LYS A 37 0.02 2.36 -12.98
CA LYS A 37 0.81 3.05 -14.00
C LYS A 37 1.99 3.80 -13.39
N THR A 38 1.74 4.52 -12.30
CA THR A 38 2.80 5.28 -11.64
C THR A 38 3.46 4.50 -10.53
N LYS A 39 2.90 3.35 -10.18
CA LYS A 39 3.39 2.51 -9.07
C LYS A 39 3.28 3.20 -7.72
N LEU A 40 2.39 4.17 -7.62
CA LEU A 40 2.19 4.90 -6.38
C LEU A 40 0.96 4.41 -5.65
N VAL A 41 1.07 4.32 -4.33
CA VAL A 41 -0.02 3.91 -3.47
C VAL A 41 -0.22 5.01 -2.43
N ASN A 42 -1.41 5.58 -2.42
CA ASN A 42 -1.79 6.56 -1.41
C ASN A 42 -2.68 5.87 -0.39
N ILE A 43 -2.29 5.96 0.87
CA ILE A 43 -3.00 5.28 1.95
C ILE A 43 -3.37 6.29 3.01
N GLU A 44 -4.66 6.39 3.28
CA GLU A 44 -5.15 7.23 4.35
C GLU A 44 -5.47 6.33 5.54
N THR A 45 -4.66 6.42 6.60
CA THR A 45 -4.76 5.51 7.72
C THR A 45 -4.23 6.17 8.98
N GLN A 46 -4.62 5.63 10.12
CA GLN A 46 -4.08 6.04 11.41
C GLN A 46 -2.94 5.15 11.86
N GLN A 47 -2.63 4.13 11.10
CA GLN A 47 -1.49 3.27 11.41
C GLN A 47 -0.19 3.98 11.05
N SER A 48 0.90 3.54 11.67
CA SER A 48 2.19 4.13 11.39
C SER A 48 2.70 3.67 10.03
N GLU A 49 3.61 4.45 9.46
CA GLU A 49 4.19 4.10 8.18
C GLU A 49 4.89 2.74 8.20
N PRO A 50 5.69 2.42 9.22
CA PRO A 50 6.31 1.09 9.26
C PRO A 50 5.31 -0.05 9.27
N ALA A 51 4.17 0.14 9.95
CA ALA A 51 3.14 -0.90 9.97
C ALA A 51 2.56 -1.10 8.58
N VAL A 52 2.31 -0.02 7.86
CA VAL A 52 1.78 -0.09 6.51
C VAL A 52 2.79 -0.76 5.57
N LYS A 53 4.05 -0.36 5.66
CA LYS A 53 5.10 -0.97 4.83
C LYS A 53 5.22 -2.46 5.10
N GLN A 54 5.14 -2.85 6.36
CA GLN A 54 5.24 -4.25 6.73
C GLN A 54 4.08 -5.05 6.16
N ALA A 55 2.88 -4.49 6.18
CA ALA A 55 1.71 -5.16 5.63
C ALA A 55 1.88 -5.40 4.13
N ILE A 56 2.38 -4.41 3.41
CA ILE A 56 2.59 -4.54 1.98
C ILE A 56 3.67 -5.56 1.69
N THR A 57 4.76 -5.55 2.47
CA THR A 57 5.84 -6.50 2.30
C THR A 57 5.35 -7.92 2.57
N ALA A 58 4.52 -8.09 3.59
CA ALA A 58 3.97 -9.39 3.92
C ALA A 58 3.07 -9.93 2.82
N ALA A 59 2.48 -9.04 2.03
CA ALA A 59 1.64 -9.43 0.90
C ALA A 59 2.46 -9.84 -0.33
N GLY A 60 3.78 -9.72 -0.26
CA GLY A 60 4.66 -10.13 -1.34
C GLY A 60 5.14 -9.00 -2.22
N TYR A 61 4.99 -7.77 -1.78
CA TYR A 61 5.41 -6.61 -2.57
C TYR A 61 6.55 -5.88 -1.88
N THR A 62 7.33 -5.17 -2.68
CA THR A 62 8.44 -4.38 -2.18
C THR A 62 8.03 -2.92 -2.16
N VAL A 63 8.22 -2.27 -1.03
CA VAL A 63 7.96 -0.84 -0.91
C VAL A 63 9.27 -0.10 -1.13
N ALA A 64 9.32 0.67 -2.20
CA ALA A 64 10.44 1.58 -2.40
C ALA A 64 10.23 2.79 -1.49
N GLU A 65 11.23 3.65 -1.44
CA GLU A 65 11.19 4.80 -0.59
C GLU A 65 9.91 5.59 -0.82
N GLY A 66 9.18 5.84 0.24
CA GLY A 66 7.97 6.63 0.16
C GLY A 66 8.29 8.10 0.11
N ARG A 67 7.21 8.90 0.09
CA ARG A 67 7.43 10.31 0.07
C ARG A 67 7.17 10.98 1.38
#